data_dbe601954967daaacb811358ce237679
#
_entry.id   dbe601954967daaacb811358ce237679
#
_cell.length_a   1.000
_cell.length_b   1.000
_cell.length_c   1.000
_cell.angle_alpha   90.00
_cell.angle_beta   90.00
_cell.angle_gamma   90.00
#
_symmetry.space_group_name_H-M   'P 1'
#
loop_
_entity.id
_entity.type
_entity.pdbx_description
1 polymer ?
#
loop_
_entity_poly.entity_id
_entity_poly.type
_entity_poly.pdbx_seq_one_letter_code
_entity_poly.pdbx_strand_id
1 'polypeptide(L)'
;PEKGDSVRLYFPNENEAEAYVNSSVNEQSSNSSARSNPDEKSIKNKQGKEVLFKPDRLILTNNNGMSIEIVDDEGILIESDKSITIKAKENIGIISMEQGVEMSAPEKIAFQQGSTMLELADDINVQGGRVNMQ
;
A
#
# COMPACT_ATOMS: atom_id res chain seq x y z
N PRO A 1 10.75 2.04 28.70
CA PRO A 1 11.07 1.57 28.75
C PRO A 1 11.81 1.00 29.18
N GLU A 2 11.84 0.74 29.55
CA GLU A 2 12.40 0.28 29.87
C GLU A 2 13.17 -0.24 29.49
N LYS A 3 13.46 -0.45 29.89
CA LYS A 3 14.14 -0.99 29.55
C LYS A 3 13.86 -1.45 28.55
N GLY A 4 13.86 -1.14 28.09
CA GLY A 4 13.60 -1.35 27.06
C GLY A 4 12.44 -1.38 26.54
N ASP A 5 11.75 -1.04 26.79
CA ASP A 5 10.69 -1.07 26.31
C ASP A 5 10.26 -0.02 25.83
N SER A 6 10.24 0.53 25.81
CA SER A 6 9.90 1.20 25.42
C SER A 6 9.89 1.92 24.87
N VAL A 7 9.57 2.25 24.81
CA VAL A 7 9.37 2.84 24.28
C VAL A 7 9.13 3.61 24.09
N ARG A 8 9.08 4.19 24.14
CA ARG A 8 8.63 5.02 24.14
C ARG A 8 8.84 5.96 23.45
N LEU A 9 8.55 6.41 22.82
CA LEU A 9 8.36 7.22 22.11
C LEU A 9 7.66 8.15 22.44
N TYR A 10 7.49 8.95 22.25
CA TYR A 10 6.96 9.73 22.74
C TYR A 10 6.58 10.89 22.12
N PHE A 11 5.51 11.26 22.23
CA PHE A 11 4.95 12.34 21.59
C PHE A 11 4.74 13.43 22.55
N PRO A 12 5.00 14.65 22.22
CA PRO A 12 4.95 15.72 23.16
C PRO A 12 3.57 16.36 23.29
N ASN A 13 2.51 15.64 23.06
CA ASN A 13 1.20 16.22 23.28
C ASN A 13 0.42 15.25 24.12
N GLU A 14 -0.83 15.56 24.38
CA GLU A 14 -1.53 14.71 25.29
C GLU A 14 -1.88 13.37 24.68
N ASN A 15 -1.75 13.23 23.41
CA ASN A 15 -1.91 11.90 22.81
C ASN A 15 -0.69 11.04 23.03
N GLU A 16 0.33 11.62 23.50
CA GLU A 16 1.54 10.92 23.75
C GLU A 16 1.35 9.70 24.64
N ALA A 17 0.57 9.88 25.70
CA ALA A 17 0.36 8.81 26.65
C ALA A 17 -0.39 7.66 25.99
N GLU A 18 -1.35 7.99 25.16
CA GLU A 18 -2.10 6.96 24.50
C GLU A 18 -1.26 6.13 23.57
N ALA A 19 -0.48 6.80 22.74
CA ALA A 19 0.36 6.09 21.80
C ALA A 19 1.37 5.25 22.53
N TYR A 20 1.90 5.79 23.59
CA TYR A 20 2.86 5.10 24.37
C TYR A 20 2.31 3.85 24.99
N VAL A 21 1.14 3.96 25.59
CA VAL A 21 0.49 2.82 26.20
C VAL A 21 0.19 1.77 25.16
N ASN A 22 -0.27 2.20 24.01
CA ASN A 22 -0.56 1.25 22.95
C ASN A 22 0.68 0.48 22.54
N SER A 23 1.79 1.14 22.46
CA SER A 23 3.03 0.45 22.13
C SER A 23 3.38 -0.57 23.18
N SER A 24 3.25 -0.19 24.44
CA SER A 24 3.55 -1.12 25.51
C SER A 24 2.69 -2.34 25.46
N VAL A 25 1.41 -2.11 25.24
CA VAL A 25 0.47 -3.24 25.20
C VAL A 25 0.83 -4.16 24.06
N ASN A 26 1.16 -3.59 22.92
CA ASN A 26 1.54 -4.42 21.79
C ASN A 26 2.76 -5.25 22.11
N GLU A 27 3.69 -4.66 22.77
CA GLU A 27 4.89 -5.40 23.13
C GLU A 27 4.57 -6.55 24.05
N GLN A 28 3.70 -6.31 24.99
CA GLN A 28 3.37 -7.37 25.92
C GLN A 28 2.63 -8.50 25.25
N SER A 29 1.74 -8.15 24.36
CA SER A 29 0.93 -9.17 23.72
C SER A 29 1.64 -9.81 22.55
N SER A 30 2.73 -9.23 22.10
CA SER A 30 3.40 -9.76 20.95
C SER A 30 3.97 -11.13 21.27
N ASN A 31 4.05 -11.92 20.26
CA ASN A 31 4.62 -13.23 20.44
C ASN A 31 6.12 -13.10 20.66
N SER A 32 6.65 -14.07 21.34
CA SER A 32 8.06 -14.03 21.67
C SER A 32 8.94 -14.21 20.45
N SER A 33 8.44 -14.87 19.43
CA SER A 33 9.25 -15.10 18.23
C SER A 33 9.53 -13.79 17.51
N ALA A 34 8.55 -12.89 17.51
CA ALA A 34 8.77 -11.60 16.87
C ALA A 34 9.85 -10.82 17.60
N ARG A 35 9.88 -10.95 18.91
CA ARG A 35 10.88 -10.22 19.66
C ARG A 35 12.24 -10.87 19.64
N SER A 36 12.28 -12.13 19.30
CA SER A 36 13.56 -12.83 19.26
C SER A 36 14.39 -12.47 18.03
N ASN A 37 13.79 -11.81 17.05
CA ASN A 37 14.51 -11.40 15.85
C ASN A 37 14.69 -9.88 15.87
N PRO A 38 15.86 -9.39 16.22
CA PRO A 38 16.06 -7.94 16.33
C PRO A 38 15.99 -7.22 14.98
N ASP A 39 16.08 -7.95 13.89
CA ASP A 39 16.02 -7.33 12.58
C ASP A 39 14.59 -7.17 12.06
N GLU A 40 13.63 -7.65 12.82
CA GLU A 40 12.23 -7.48 12.45
C GLU A 40 11.49 -6.69 13.51
N LYS A 41 10.70 -5.73 13.06
CA LYS A 41 9.91 -4.90 13.95
C LYS A 41 8.52 -4.77 13.37
N SER A 42 7.54 -4.68 14.25
CA SER A 42 6.16 -4.64 13.83
C SER A 42 5.37 -3.71 14.75
N ILE A 43 4.50 -2.92 14.13
CA ILE A 43 3.51 -2.13 14.85
C ILE A 43 2.16 -2.65 14.37
N LYS A 44 1.34 -3.13 15.29
CA LYS A 44 0.11 -3.81 14.92
C LYS A 44 -0.99 -3.46 15.92
N ASN A 45 -2.21 -3.26 15.42
CA ASN A 45 -3.34 -3.03 16.31
C ASN A 45 -4.17 -4.31 16.46
N LYS A 46 -5.19 -4.24 17.28
CA LYS A 46 -6.00 -5.42 17.58
C LYS A 46 -6.78 -5.89 16.36
N GLN A 47 -7.05 -5.02 15.43
CA GLN A 47 -7.82 -5.34 14.24
C GLN A 47 -6.97 -5.86 13.10
N GLY A 48 -5.67 -6.06 13.34
CA GLY A 48 -4.78 -6.65 12.34
C GLY A 48 -4.10 -5.67 11.41
N LYS A 49 -4.27 -4.38 11.62
CA LYS A 49 -3.56 -3.40 10.79
C LYS A 49 -2.12 -3.34 11.26
N GLU A 50 -1.19 -3.46 10.32
CA GLU A 50 0.20 -3.67 10.70
C GLU A 50 1.16 -2.96 9.77
N VAL A 51 2.24 -2.44 10.34
CA VAL A 51 3.42 -2.00 9.60
C VAL A 51 4.56 -2.89 10.06
N LEU A 52 5.18 -3.56 9.12
CA LEU A 52 6.17 -4.59 9.42
C LEU A 52 7.49 -4.25 8.74
N PHE A 53 8.55 -4.20 9.53
CA PHE A 53 9.91 -3.95 9.04
C PHE A 53 10.67 -5.26 9.05
N LYS A 54 11.14 -5.69 7.89
CA LYS A 54 11.97 -6.89 7.77
C LYS A 54 13.31 -6.50 7.16
N PRO A 55 14.30 -7.37 7.24
CA PRO A 55 15.60 -7.02 6.68
C PRO A 55 15.58 -6.68 5.20
N ASP A 56 14.67 -7.30 4.43
CA ASP A 56 14.64 -7.13 2.99
C ASP A 56 13.41 -6.37 2.50
N ARG A 57 12.50 -5.95 3.39
CA ARG A 57 11.29 -5.29 2.92
C ARG A 57 10.54 -4.57 4.01
N LEU A 58 9.69 -3.67 3.59
CA LEU A 58 8.74 -2.98 4.43
C LEU A 58 7.34 -3.36 3.96
N ILE A 59 6.46 -3.71 4.88
CA ILE A 59 5.11 -4.13 4.55
C ILE A 59 4.10 -3.32 5.32
N LEU A 60 3.09 -2.80 4.62
CA LEU A 60 1.94 -2.14 5.20
C LEU A 60 0.74 -3.00 4.83
N THR A 61 0.01 -3.53 5.83
CA THR A 61 -1.00 -4.53 5.52
C THR A 61 -2.15 -4.49 6.51
N ASN A 62 -3.32 -4.96 6.04
CA ASN A 62 -4.44 -5.20 6.94
C ASN A 62 -4.52 -6.66 7.37
N ASN A 63 -3.56 -7.48 6.93
CA ASN A 63 -3.53 -8.91 7.22
C ASN A 63 -4.81 -9.61 6.78
N ASN A 64 -5.42 -9.09 5.73
CA ASN A 64 -6.65 -9.66 5.21
C ASN A 64 -6.79 -9.32 3.72
N GLY A 65 -5.76 -9.64 2.95
CA GLY A 65 -5.80 -9.53 1.51
C GLY A 65 -5.32 -8.22 0.91
N MET A 66 -4.86 -7.28 1.73
CA MET A 66 -4.42 -5.99 1.21
C MET A 66 -3.05 -5.64 1.77
N SER A 67 -2.16 -5.18 0.88
CA SER A 67 -0.83 -4.83 1.32
C SER A 67 -0.13 -3.89 0.33
N ILE A 68 0.83 -3.16 0.86
CA ILE A 68 1.81 -2.43 0.07
C ILE A 68 3.16 -2.92 0.55
N GLU A 69 3.97 -3.45 -0.36
CA GLU A 69 5.28 -3.96 -0.01
C GLU A 69 6.35 -3.23 -0.80
N ILE A 70 7.37 -2.81 -0.10
CA ILE A 70 8.56 -2.25 -0.72
C ILE A 70 9.66 -3.28 -0.49
N VAL A 71 10.07 -3.96 -1.55
CA VAL A 71 10.97 -5.10 -1.45
C VAL A 71 12.29 -4.75 -2.09
N ASP A 72 13.37 -4.82 -1.31
CA ASP A 72 14.70 -4.53 -1.82
C ASP A 72 14.97 -5.45 -3.00
N ASP A 73 15.59 -4.90 -4.03
CA ASP A 73 15.98 -5.66 -5.22
C ASP A 73 14.83 -6.16 -6.08
N GLU A 74 13.59 -5.95 -5.69
CA GLU A 74 12.46 -6.41 -6.51
C GLU A 74 11.51 -5.30 -6.89
N GLY A 75 11.21 -4.37 -5.96
CA GLY A 75 10.34 -3.27 -6.30
C GLY A 75 9.18 -3.12 -5.34
N ILE A 76 8.15 -2.44 -5.81
CA ILE A 76 6.99 -2.10 -4.98
C ILE A 76 5.78 -2.86 -5.52
N LEU A 77 5.09 -3.54 -4.62
CA LEU A 77 3.87 -4.28 -4.95
C LEU A 77 2.71 -3.71 -4.15
N ILE A 78 1.63 -3.35 -4.84
CA ILE A 78 0.40 -2.90 -4.21
C ILE A 78 -0.68 -3.91 -4.57
N GLU A 79 -1.30 -4.48 -3.55
CA GLU A 79 -2.19 -5.60 -3.77
C GLU A 79 -3.46 -5.44 -2.94
N SER A 80 -4.61 -5.75 -3.54
CA SER A 80 -5.89 -5.72 -2.85
C SER A 80 -6.75 -6.86 -3.38
N ASP A 81 -7.43 -7.55 -2.49
CA ASP A 81 -8.40 -8.56 -2.91
C ASP A 81 -9.77 -7.96 -3.18
N LYS A 82 -9.84 -6.63 -3.20
CA LYS A 82 -11.07 -5.93 -3.57
C LYS A 82 -10.75 -4.91 -4.65
N SER A 83 -10.70 -3.65 -4.34
CA SER A 83 -10.49 -2.59 -5.33
C SER A 83 -9.28 -1.75 -4.97
N ILE A 84 -8.67 -1.15 -5.97
CA ILE A 84 -7.65 -0.13 -5.78
C ILE A 84 -8.12 1.09 -6.57
N THR A 85 -8.17 2.24 -5.90
CA THR A 85 -8.55 3.49 -6.52
C THR A 85 -7.42 4.49 -6.34
N ILE A 86 -7.00 5.10 -7.42
CA ILE A 86 -5.97 6.14 -7.41
C ILE A 86 -6.62 7.42 -7.92
N LYS A 87 -6.59 8.46 -7.11
CA LYS A 87 -7.32 9.68 -7.42
C LYS A 87 -6.52 10.88 -6.97
N ALA A 88 -6.36 11.84 -7.83
CA ALA A 88 -5.66 13.06 -7.50
C ALA A 88 -6.47 14.27 -7.94
N LYS A 89 -6.29 15.38 -7.25
CA LYS A 89 -6.97 16.61 -7.63
C LYS A 89 -6.38 17.19 -8.90
N GLU A 90 -5.09 17.05 -9.09
CA GLU A 90 -4.43 17.66 -10.24
C GLU A 90 -4.05 16.64 -11.29
N ASN A 91 -2.92 16.01 -11.17
CA ASN A 91 -2.46 15.10 -12.21
C ASN A 91 -2.09 13.75 -11.64
N ILE A 92 -2.26 12.71 -12.45
CA ILE A 92 -1.73 11.39 -12.15
C ILE A 92 -0.81 11.03 -13.31
N GLY A 93 0.45 10.75 -12.98
CA GLY A 93 1.41 10.35 -13.98
C GLY A 93 1.82 8.90 -13.76
N ILE A 94 1.87 8.13 -14.84
CA ILE A 94 2.36 6.75 -14.82
C ILE A 94 3.41 6.67 -15.90
N ILE A 95 4.66 6.52 -15.51
CA ILE A 95 5.79 6.60 -16.44
C ILE A 95 6.75 5.47 -16.14
N SER A 96 7.11 4.71 -17.16
CA SER A 96 8.23 3.79 -17.09
C SER A 96 9.38 4.40 -17.87
N MET A 97 10.52 4.55 -17.23
CA MET A 97 11.63 5.26 -17.87
C MET A 97 12.47 4.39 -18.78
N GLU A 98 12.42 3.09 -18.59
CA GLU A 98 13.31 2.23 -19.38
C GLU A 98 12.61 1.12 -20.12
N GLN A 99 11.46 0.68 -19.65
CA GLN A 99 10.84 -0.48 -20.30
C GLN A 99 9.43 -0.17 -20.76
N GLY A 100 8.42 -0.44 -19.95
CA GLY A 100 7.08 -0.27 -20.45
C GLY A 100 6.05 -0.18 -19.37
N VAL A 101 4.82 0.10 -19.78
CA VAL A 101 3.66 0.12 -18.87
C VAL A 101 2.66 -0.88 -19.43
N GLU A 102 2.24 -1.81 -18.60
CA GLU A 102 1.28 -2.82 -18.99
C GLU A 102 0.02 -2.69 -18.17
N MET A 103 -1.12 -2.80 -18.83
CA MET A 103 -2.41 -2.84 -18.17
C MET A 103 -3.18 -4.02 -18.73
N SER A 104 -3.79 -4.80 -17.87
CA SER A 104 -4.49 -5.99 -18.28
C SER A 104 -5.72 -6.18 -17.39
N ALA A 105 -6.84 -6.54 -17.99
CA ALA A 105 -8.05 -6.80 -17.24
C ALA A 105 -8.85 -7.86 -17.98
N PRO A 106 -9.53 -8.76 -17.25
CA PRO A 106 -10.29 -9.81 -17.92
C PRO A 106 -11.53 -9.31 -18.63
N GLU A 107 -12.13 -8.22 -18.17
CA GLU A 107 -13.36 -7.75 -18.77
C GLU A 107 -13.16 -6.57 -19.68
N LYS A 108 -12.54 -5.51 -19.20
CA LYS A 108 -12.34 -4.35 -20.06
C LYS A 108 -11.30 -3.41 -19.50
N ILE A 109 -10.73 -2.62 -20.39
CA ILE A 109 -9.91 -1.45 -20.04
C ILE A 109 -10.55 -0.28 -20.78
N ALA A 110 -10.86 0.80 -20.04
CA ALA A 110 -11.51 1.96 -20.62
C ALA A 110 -10.74 3.22 -20.30
N PHE A 111 -10.59 4.10 -21.28
CA PHE A 111 -10.02 5.42 -21.12
C PHE A 111 -11.09 6.42 -21.50
N GLN A 112 -11.35 7.38 -20.64
CA GLN A 112 -12.45 8.30 -20.87
C GLN A 112 -12.06 9.73 -20.59
N GLN A 113 -12.48 10.61 -21.46
CA GLN A 113 -12.31 12.04 -21.28
C GLN A 113 -13.61 12.68 -21.77
N GLY A 114 -14.39 13.26 -20.84
CA GLY A 114 -15.67 13.84 -21.23
C GLY A 114 -16.55 12.82 -21.93
N SER A 115 -16.89 13.10 -23.17
CA SER A 115 -17.75 12.23 -23.97
C SER A 115 -16.96 11.30 -24.87
N THR A 116 -15.63 11.35 -24.84
CA THR A 116 -14.78 10.53 -25.67
C THR A 116 -14.29 9.34 -24.89
N MET A 117 -14.35 8.15 -25.50
CA MET A 117 -13.94 6.94 -24.79
C MET A 117 -13.25 5.98 -25.74
N LEU A 118 -12.21 5.34 -25.24
CA LEU A 118 -11.57 4.22 -25.91
C LEU A 118 -11.73 3.03 -24.98
N GLU A 119 -12.33 1.97 -25.47
CA GLU A 119 -12.58 0.79 -24.66
C GLU A 119 -12.03 -0.45 -25.32
N LEU A 120 -11.32 -1.23 -24.53
CA LEU A 120 -10.86 -2.55 -24.94
C LEU A 120 -11.65 -3.57 -24.14
N ALA A 121 -12.45 -4.35 -24.83
CA ALA A 121 -13.21 -5.44 -24.26
C ALA A 121 -12.96 -6.63 -25.16
N ASP A 122 -14.00 -7.29 -25.67
CA ASP A 122 -13.77 -8.28 -26.72
C ASP A 122 -13.35 -7.60 -28.00
N ASP A 123 -13.81 -6.37 -28.18
CA ASP A 123 -13.50 -5.56 -29.36
C ASP A 123 -12.84 -4.27 -28.93
N ILE A 124 -12.33 -3.53 -29.89
CA ILE A 124 -11.80 -2.19 -29.67
C ILE A 124 -12.89 -1.21 -30.08
N ASN A 125 -13.40 -0.44 -29.12
CA ASN A 125 -14.45 0.53 -29.35
C ASN A 125 -13.93 1.94 -29.09
N VAL A 126 -14.17 2.83 -30.06
CA VAL A 126 -13.80 4.23 -29.93
C VAL A 126 -15.04 5.06 -30.10
N GLN A 127 -15.38 5.89 -29.15
CA GLN A 127 -16.53 6.77 -29.20
C GLN A 127 -16.07 8.20 -29.03
N GLY A 128 -16.69 9.11 -29.79
CA GLY A 128 -16.34 10.50 -29.72
C GLY A 128 -16.76 11.19 -31.01
N GLY A 129 -16.44 12.49 -31.09
CA GLY A 129 -16.81 13.25 -32.25
C GLY A 129 -15.96 12.98 -33.47
N ARG A 130 -14.70 12.58 -33.28
CA ARG A 130 -13.83 12.41 -34.40
C ARG A 130 -12.67 11.49 -34.03
N VAL A 131 -12.30 10.63 -34.96
CA VAL A 131 -11.14 9.78 -34.84
C VAL A 131 -10.17 10.16 -35.93
N ASN A 132 -8.96 10.55 -35.57
CA ASN A 132 -7.91 10.89 -36.54
C ASN A 132 -6.91 9.75 -36.58
N MET A 133 -6.66 9.26 -37.76
CA MET A 133 -5.69 8.20 -37.99
C MET A 133 -4.79 8.57 -39.13
N GLN A 134 -3.51 8.29 -38.96
CA GLN A 134 -2.53 8.60 -39.98
C GLN A 134 -1.74 7.39 -40.40
#